data_07712f6a8048f33a559c137203dd1203
#
_entry.id   07712f6a8048f33a559c137203dd1203
#
_cell.length_a   1.000
_cell.length_b   1.000
_cell.length_c   1.000
_cell.angle_alpha   90.00
_cell.angle_beta   90.00
_cell.angle_gamma   90.00
#
_symmetry.space_group_name_H-M   'P 1'
#
loop_
_entity.id
_entity.type
_entity.pdbx_description
1 polymer ?
#
loop_
_entity_poly.entity_id
_entity_poly.type
_entity_poly.pdbx_seq_one_letter_code
_entity_poly.pdbx_strand_id
1 'polypeptide(L)'
;MATPDSRGTELGRYLKARRAQIRPEDVGLPAGAGLRRTPGLRREELAALAGVSVDYYIRLERGRETNPSPAVVDALGRALRLRGDGYERLHELAELASGRPSELPASSDHTVRDSVLAMLESMRPLPAYVVSRYNRVLAANPPGRRLMPGLWDWPDEQRNLTRYIFLHPVGRTLYEPWEDTVAHSVAHLRAVAGADPDDPELTALVGELLLKSPEFTRYWERYDVCERGGGQKHFRHPKAGPMTLTYEVMRLARTGGQRMVVYQAAPAPRTRRPCSTWRPRARPPPPAYDDELDGRSAVRLLHQPGCARTRSRRTRLLPSTCRQ
;
A
#
# COMPACT_ATOMS: atom_id res chain seq x y z
N MET A 1 23.28 -14.45 26.07
CA MET A 1 22.31 -13.39 26.37
C MET A 1 22.87 -12.09 25.82
N ALA A 2 22.47 -11.72 24.61
CA ALA A 2 22.87 -10.45 24.02
C ALA A 2 21.85 -9.40 24.46
N THR A 3 22.32 -8.33 25.07
CA THR A 3 21.55 -7.17 25.53
C THR A 3 20.86 -6.53 24.32
N PRO A 4 19.56 -6.18 24.43
CA PRO A 4 18.88 -5.39 23.39
C PRO A 4 19.32 -3.94 23.55
N ASP A 5 20.47 -3.60 22.96
CA ASP A 5 20.98 -2.24 23.03
C ASP A 5 21.03 -1.60 21.65
N SER A 6 20.48 -0.40 21.57
CA SER A 6 20.76 0.71 20.66
C SER A 6 20.06 0.82 19.30
N ARG A 7 19.08 -0.01 18.94
CA ARG A 7 18.23 0.33 17.79
C ARG A 7 16.90 0.88 18.29
N GLY A 8 16.77 2.21 18.37
CA GLY A 8 15.51 2.86 18.69
C GLY A 8 14.37 2.33 17.80
N THR A 9 13.13 2.35 18.32
CA THR A 9 11.94 1.91 17.55
C THR A 9 11.85 2.63 16.21
N GLU A 10 11.14 2.05 15.24
CA GLU A 10 10.85 2.73 13.96
C GLU A 10 10.15 4.08 14.19
N LEU A 11 9.25 4.16 15.16
CA LEU A 11 8.65 5.41 15.62
C LEU A 11 9.72 6.44 16.00
N GLY A 12 10.67 6.04 16.83
CA GLY A 12 11.75 6.95 17.28
C GLY A 12 12.64 7.42 16.12
N ARG A 13 12.98 6.51 15.19
CA ARG A 13 13.76 6.86 13.99
C ARG A 13 12.98 7.81 13.07
N TYR A 14 11.70 7.57 12.89
CA TYR A 14 10.80 8.43 12.11
C TYR A 14 10.73 9.85 12.70
N LEU A 15 10.44 9.95 13.99
CA LEU A 15 10.37 11.24 14.70
C LEU A 15 11.68 12.02 14.57
N LYS A 16 12.82 11.36 14.77
CA LYS A 16 14.15 11.96 14.59
C LYS A 16 14.39 12.47 13.19
N ALA A 17 14.07 11.67 12.16
CA ALA A 17 14.23 12.04 10.76
C ALA A 17 13.36 13.25 10.39
N ARG A 18 12.08 13.24 10.78
CA ARG A 18 11.15 14.35 10.52
C ARG A 18 11.55 15.64 11.23
N ARG A 19 11.98 15.53 12.49
CA ARG A 19 12.50 16.67 13.25
C ARG A 19 13.72 17.32 12.58
N ALA A 20 14.59 16.52 12.00
CA ALA A 20 15.78 17.02 11.31
C ALA A 20 15.47 17.77 10.00
N GLN A 21 14.29 17.55 9.40
CA GLN A 21 13.88 18.17 8.14
C GLN A 21 13.17 19.51 8.31
N ILE A 22 12.67 19.83 9.51
CA ILE A 22 11.90 21.05 9.75
C ILE A 22 12.81 22.15 10.25
N ARG A 23 12.77 23.29 9.58
CA ARG A 23 13.49 24.50 10.01
C ARG A 23 12.69 25.19 11.12
N PRO A 24 13.37 25.83 12.10
CA PRO A 24 12.69 26.59 13.14
C PRO A 24 11.75 27.65 12.60
N GLU A 25 12.16 28.33 11.52
CA GLU A 25 11.36 29.37 10.86
C GLU A 25 10.03 28.80 10.33
N ASP A 26 10.02 27.54 9.89
CA ASP A 26 8.82 26.89 9.35
C ASP A 26 7.74 26.72 10.43
N VAL A 27 8.10 26.71 11.70
CA VAL A 27 7.20 26.51 12.86
C VAL A 27 7.09 27.77 13.75
N GLY A 28 7.55 28.95 13.22
CA GLY A 28 7.43 30.23 13.92
C GLY A 28 8.44 30.43 15.06
N LEU A 29 9.48 29.62 15.12
CA LEU A 29 10.57 29.83 16.06
C LEU A 29 11.65 30.73 15.45
N PRO A 30 12.27 31.65 16.23
CA PRO A 30 13.32 32.51 15.71
C PRO A 30 14.53 31.68 15.27
N ALA A 31 15.12 32.04 14.16
CA ALA A 31 16.42 31.53 13.77
C ALA A 31 17.43 31.92 14.86
N GLY A 32 17.87 30.96 15.66
CA GLY A 32 18.75 31.24 16.79
C GLY A 32 20.05 31.92 16.36
N ALA A 33 20.46 32.95 17.10
CA ALA A 33 21.66 33.78 16.85
C ALA A 33 22.98 33.03 17.13
N GLY A 34 23.17 31.81 16.60
CA GLY A 34 24.39 31.03 16.75
C GLY A 34 24.49 29.87 15.78
N LEU A 35 25.71 29.37 15.56
CA LEU A 35 25.99 28.17 14.75
C LEU A 35 25.18 26.97 15.29
N ARG A 36 24.10 26.59 14.58
CA ARG A 36 23.32 25.39 14.91
C ARG A 36 24.11 24.14 14.48
N ARG A 37 24.44 23.29 15.44
CA ARG A 37 25.05 21.97 15.16
C ARG A 37 24.04 20.95 14.61
N THR A 38 22.72 21.23 14.72
CA THR A 38 21.65 20.35 14.28
C THR A 38 20.88 21.03 13.13
N PRO A 39 20.74 20.39 11.98
CA PRO A 39 20.13 21.01 10.78
C PRO A 39 18.63 21.26 10.89
N GLY A 40 17.91 20.74 11.91
CA GLY A 40 16.47 20.90 12.10
C GLY A 40 16.11 21.40 13.48
N LEU A 41 14.88 21.08 13.91
CA LEU A 41 14.42 21.40 15.25
C LEU A 41 15.24 20.66 16.32
N ARG A 42 15.50 21.35 17.44
CA ARG A 42 16.05 20.70 18.65
C ARG A 42 14.96 19.87 19.33
N ARG A 43 15.36 18.91 20.17
CA ARG A 43 14.41 18.06 20.93
C ARG A 43 13.51 18.87 21.85
N GLU A 44 14.11 19.86 22.52
CA GLU A 44 13.40 20.80 23.38
C GLU A 44 12.41 21.66 22.61
N GLU A 45 12.76 22.10 21.40
CA GLU A 45 11.88 22.89 20.53
C GLU A 45 10.66 22.07 20.09
N LEU A 46 10.87 20.84 19.63
CA LEU A 46 9.76 19.97 19.22
C LEU A 46 8.89 19.56 20.40
N ALA A 47 9.49 19.22 21.55
CA ALA A 47 8.74 18.88 22.75
C ALA A 47 7.84 20.03 23.21
N ALA A 48 8.35 21.26 23.21
CA ALA A 48 7.56 22.46 23.54
C ALA A 48 6.41 22.68 22.54
N LEU A 49 6.66 22.55 21.23
CA LEU A 49 5.63 22.67 20.19
C LEU A 49 4.54 21.59 20.29
N ALA A 50 4.91 20.39 20.72
CA ALA A 50 3.97 19.28 20.90
C ALA A 50 3.30 19.28 22.28
N GLY A 51 3.69 20.17 23.20
CA GLY A 51 3.14 20.21 24.57
C GLY A 51 3.50 18.98 25.42
N VAL A 52 4.65 18.35 25.16
CA VAL A 52 5.16 17.21 25.94
C VAL A 52 6.46 17.58 26.66
N SER A 53 6.81 16.81 27.70
CA SER A 53 8.10 17.05 28.38
C SER A 53 9.27 16.61 27.47
N VAL A 54 10.38 17.30 27.58
CA VAL A 54 11.61 16.98 26.81
C VAL A 54 12.07 15.57 27.11
N ASP A 55 12.02 15.12 28.35
CA ASP A 55 12.41 13.77 28.77
C ASP A 55 11.49 12.70 28.17
N TYR A 56 10.19 12.97 28.11
CA TYR A 56 9.24 12.07 27.45
C TYR A 56 9.56 11.93 25.94
N TYR A 57 9.78 13.05 25.26
CA TYR A 57 10.14 13.03 23.85
C TYR A 57 11.48 12.29 23.60
N ILE A 58 12.48 12.50 24.46
CA ILE A 58 13.76 11.79 24.37
C ILE A 58 13.57 10.28 24.55
N ARG A 59 12.74 9.84 25.49
CA ARG A 59 12.43 8.41 25.68
C ARG A 59 11.73 7.84 24.45
N LEU A 60 10.78 8.57 23.88
CA LEU A 60 10.06 8.18 22.68
C LEU A 60 11.01 8.07 21.47
N GLU A 61 11.87 9.07 21.25
CA GLU A 61 12.85 9.07 20.14
C GLU A 61 13.89 7.94 20.30
N ARG A 62 14.21 7.55 21.52
CA ARG A 62 15.13 6.43 21.82
C ARG A 62 14.45 5.06 21.86
N GLY A 63 13.13 4.99 21.68
CA GLY A 63 12.38 3.75 21.76
C GLY A 63 12.23 3.16 23.17
N ARG A 64 12.47 3.95 24.20
CA ARG A 64 12.23 3.57 25.61
C ARG A 64 10.78 3.81 26.05
N GLU A 65 10.07 4.63 25.33
CA GLU A 65 8.63 4.83 25.42
C GLU A 65 8.02 4.27 24.13
N THR A 66 7.13 3.30 24.23
CA THR A 66 6.58 2.59 23.09
C THR A 66 5.07 2.73 22.95
N ASN A 67 4.39 3.34 23.93
CA ASN A 67 2.93 3.46 23.93
C ASN A 67 2.48 4.92 24.11
N PRO A 68 2.78 5.83 23.17
CA PRO A 68 2.27 7.18 23.21
C PRO A 68 0.74 7.19 23.05
N SER A 69 0.06 8.05 23.84
CA SER A 69 -1.38 8.22 23.66
C SER A 69 -1.70 8.83 22.28
N PRO A 70 -2.89 8.56 21.70
CA PRO A 70 -3.31 9.19 20.44
C PRO A 70 -3.18 10.71 20.45
N ALA A 71 -3.52 11.35 21.57
CA ALA A 71 -3.41 12.80 21.72
C ALA A 71 -1.96 13.30 21.60
N VAL A 72 -0.99 12.54 22.12
CA VAL A 72 0.45 12.84 21.97
C VAL A 72 0.91 12.65 20.53
N VAL A 73 0.46 11.56 19.87
CA VAL A 73 0.76 11.30 18.45
C VAL A 73 0.24 12.44 17.58
N ASP A 74 -1.00 12.87 17.81
CA ASP A 74 -1.61 14.01 17.13
C ASP A 74 -0.85 15.33 17.34
N ALA A 75 -0.44 15.58 18.58
CA ALA A 75 0.33 16.77 18.93
C ALA A 75 1.70 16.79 18.23
N LEU A 76 2.40 15.65 18.22
CA LEU A 76 3.65 15.49 17.48
C LEU A 76 3.45 15.64 15.95
N GLY A 77 2.36 15.07 15.42
CA GLY A 77 2.01 15.22 14.00
C GLY A 77 1.80 16.67 13.60
N ARG A 78 1.09 17.44 14.41
CA ARG A 78 0.91 18.90 14.21
C ARG A 78 2.22 19.68 14.33
N ALA A 79 3.00 19.42 15.37
CA ALA A 79 4.28 20.08 15.61
C ALA A 79 5.29 19.81 14.47
N LEU A 80 5.26 18.61 13.92
CA LEU A 80 6.07 18.20 12.75
C LEU A 80 5.44 18.58 11.42
N ARG A 81 4.31 19.31 11.40
CA ARG A 81 3.59 19.75 10.20
C ARG A 81 3.27 18.59 9.24
N LEU A 82 3.07 17.39 9.78
CA LEU A 82 2.73 16.22 8.98
C LEU A 82 1.31 16.36 8.44
N ARG A 83 1.10 15.96 7.18
CA ARG A 83 -0.19 15.94 6.50
C ARG A 83 -0.30 14.66 5.66
N GLY A 84 -1.54 14.21 5.42
CA GLY A 84 -1.79 13.01 4.61
C GLY A 84 -0.98 11.82 5.09
N ASP A 85 -0.29 11.18 4.17
CA ASP A 85 0.47 9.94 4.39
C ASP A 85 1.49 10.03 5.54
N GLY A 86 2.13 11.19 5.71
CA GLY A 86 3.10 11.38 6.80
C GLY A 86 2.44 11.35 8.19
N TYR A 87 1.23 11.88 8.29
CA TYR A 87 0.43 11.86 9.51
C TYR A 87 -0.10 10.45 9.81
N GLU A 88 -0.65 9.78 8.81
CA GLU A 88 -1.13 8.40 8.92
C GLU A 88 0.03 7.47 9.33
N ARG A 89 1.20 7.66 8.72
CA ARG A 89 2.39 6.87 9.06
C ARG A 89 2.84 7.06 10.50
N LEU A 90 2.75 8.25 11.06
CA LEU A 90 3.06 8.48 12.47
C LEU A 90 2.14 7.67 13.38
N HIS A 91 0.83 7.61 13.06
CA HIS A 91 -0.14 6.81 13.79
C HIS A 91 0.14 5.31 13.68
N GLU A 92 0.37 4.80 12.48
CA GLU A 92 0.73 3.39 12.26
C GLU A 92 1.96 2.97 13.07
N LEU A 93 3.01 3.81 13.06
CA LEU A 93 4.23 3.54 13.82
C LEU A 93 4.00 3.57 15.33
N ALA A 94 3.12 4.44 15.81
CA ALA A 94 2.75 4.50 17.23
C ALA A 94 1.95 3.26 17.64
N GLU A 95 1.04 2.79 16.80
CA GLU A 95 0.29 1.53 17.03
C GLU A 95 1.22 0.32 17.05
N LEU A 96 2.13 0.21 16.09
CA LEU A 96 3.14 -0.85 16.06
C LEU A 96 4.06 -0.82 17.28
N ALA A 97 4.50 0.37 17.70
CA ALA A 97 5.35 0.52 18.87
C ALA A 97 4.64 0.13 20.18
N SER A 98 3.31 0.29 20.24
CA SER A 98 2.50 -0.06 21.41
C SER A 98 2.32 -1.57 21.63
N GLY A 99 2.87 -2.40 20.73
CA GLY A 99 2.76 -3.86 20.83
C GLY A 99 1.34 -4.39 20.64
N ARG A 100 0.40 -3.56 20.14
CA ARG A 100 -0.90 -4.05 19.69
C ARG A 100 -0.66 -4.99 18.51
N PRO A 101 -1.17 -6.24 18.55
CA PRO A 101 -0.95 -7.16 17.46
C PRO A 101 -1.52 -6.52 16.20
N SER A 102 -0.64 -6.28 15.23
CA SER A 102 -1.12 -6.04 13.87
C SER A 102 -1.95 -7.26 13.51
N GLU A 103 -3.18 -7.06 13.07
CA GLU A 103 -4.05 -8.15 12.59
C GLU A 103 -3.48 -8.84 11.34
N LEU A 104 -2.27 -8.50 10.94
CA LEU A 104 -1.58 -9.08 9.82
C LEU A 104 -1.05 -10.46 10.25
N PRO A 105 -1.53 -11.56 9.65
CA PRO A 105 -0.94 -12.88 9.88
C PRO A 105 0.56 -12.83 9.53
N ALA A 106 1.36 -13.50 10.36
CA ALA A 106 2.82 -13.54 10.25
C ALA A 106 3.35 -14.18 8.95
N SER A 107 2.50 -14.85 8.17
CA SER A 107 2.88 -15.43 6.88
C SER A 107 2.37 -14.57 5.73
N SER A 108 3.26 -14.23 4.80
CA SER A 108 2.90 -13.65 3.52
C SER A 108 2.13 -14.70 2.71
N ASP A 109 0.79 -14.69 2.78
CA ASP A 109 -0.01 -15.51 1.89
C ASP A 109 0.12 -14.96 0.46
N HIS A 110 0.76 -15.75 -0.41
CA HIS A 110 0.92 -15.41 -1.83
C HIS A 110 -0.30 -15.79 -2.67
N THR A 111 -1.30 -16.43 -2.07
CA THR A 111 -2.51 -16.85 -2.76
C THR A 111 -3.50 -15.70 -2.86
N VAL A 112 -3.93 -15.37 -4.06
CA VAL A 112 -4.98 -14.38 -4.30
C VAL A 112 -6.32 -15.10 -4.32
N ARG A 113 -7.27 -14.64 -3.51
CA ARG A 113 -8.62 -15.23 -3.44
C ARG A 113 -9.35 -15.11 -4.79
N ASP A 114 -10.14 -16.10 -5.14
CA ASP A 114 -10.91 -16.13 -6.40
C ASP A 114 -11.82 -14.89 -6.57
N SER A 115 -12.44 -14.42 -5.49
CA SER A 115 -13.25 -13.20 -5.51
C SER A 115 -12.42 -11.95 -5.87
N VAL A 116 -11.16 -11.89 -5.45
CA VAL A 116 -10.24 -10.80 -5.80
C VAL A 116 -9.77 -10.92 -7.24
N LEU A 117 -9.53 -12.15 -7.74
CA LEU A 117 -9.22 -12.40 -9.16
C LEU A 117 -10.39 -12.01 -10.07
N ALA A 118 -11.62 -12.33 -9.69
CA ALA A 118 -12.81 -11.92 -10.43
C ALA A 118 -12.97 -10.39 -10.45
N MET A 119 -12.73 -9.74 -9.31
CA MET A 119 -12.73 -8.27 -9.22
C MET A 119 -11.64 -7.66 -10.11
N LEU A 120 -10.42 -8.21 -10.08
CA LEU A 120 -9.31 -7.76 -10.90
C LEU A 120 -9.62 -7.81 -12.41
N GLU A 121 -10.28 -8.89 -12.85
CA GLU A 121 -10.73 -9.01 -14.23
C GLU A 121 -11.85 -8.03 -14.60
N SER A 122 -12.78 -7.76 -13.67
CA SER A 122 -13.87 -6.80 -13.89
C SER A 122 -13.40 -5.36 -14.00
N MET A 123 -12.17 -5.06 -13.55
CA MET A 123 -11.59 -3.72 -13.70
C MET A 123 -11.20 -3.37 -15.15
N ARG A 124 -11.26 -4.30 -16.11
CA ARG A 124 -11.00 -3.97 -17.52
C ARG A 124 -11.93 -2.87 -18.02
N PRO A 125 -11.41 -1.95 -18.84
CA PRO A 125 -10.10 -1.92 -19.50
C PRO A 125 -8.97 -1.29 -18.67
N LEU A 126 -9.20 -0.96 -17.40
CA LEU A 126 -8.21 -0.31 -16.54
C LEU A 126 -7.06 -1.27 -16.21
N PRO A 127 -5.79 -0.83 -16.31
CA PRO A 127 -4.67 -1.61 -15.81
C PRO A 127 -4.79 -1.82 -14.31
N ALA A 128 -4.74 -3.07 -13.86
CA ALA A 128 -4.82 -3.40 -12.44
C ALA A 128 -3.98 -4.63 -12.12
N TYR A 129 -3.45 -4.66 -10.89
CA TYR A 129 -2.70 -5.80 -10.38
C TYR A 129 -2.83 -5.91 -8.85
N VAL A 130 -2.54 -7.09 -8.33
CA VAL A 130 -2.46 -7.38 -6.90
C VAL A 130 -1.01 -7.64 -6.53
N VAL A 131 -0.56 -7.02 -5.43
CA VAL A 131 0.78 -7.20 -4.88
C VAL A 131 0.73 -7.65 -3.43
N SER A 132 1.75 -8.40 -3.00
CA SER A 132 1.98 -8.69 -1.59
C SER A 132 2.41 -7.45 -0.82
N ARG A 133 2.55 -7.57 0.51
CA ARG A 133 3.10 -6.51 1.35
C ARG A 133 4.51 -6.08 0.96
N TYR A 134 5.29 -6.96 0.32
CA TYR A 134 6.66 -6.69 -0.16
C TYR A 134 6.75 -6.32 -1.64
N ASN A 135 5.63 -5.90 -2.26
CA ASN A 135 5.57 -5.55 -3.68
C ASN A 135 5.78 -6.72 -4.66
N ARG A 136 5.71 -7.99 -4.22
CA ARG A 136 5.65 -9.13 -5.13
C ARG A 136 4.34 -9.11 -5.90
N VAL A 137 4.39 -9.21 -7.22
CA VAL A 137 3.18 -9.20 -8.07
C VAL A 137 2.57 -10.59 -8.06
N LEU A 138 1.38 -10.70 -7.49
CA LEU A 138 0.65 -11.96 -7.31
C LEU A 138 -0.30 -12.24 -8.47
N ALA A 139 -0.96 -11.20 -8.99
CA ALA A 139 -1.86 -11.28 -10.12
C ALA A 139 -1.95 -9.94 -10.86
N ALA A 140 -2.28 -9.98 -12.15
CA ALA A 140 -2.59 -8.78 -12.92
C ALA A 140 -3.56 -9.11 -14.06
N ASN A 141 -4.48 -8.18 -14.36
CA ASN A 141 -5.30 -8.29 -15.56
C ASN A 141 -4.47 -8.00 -16.84
N PRO A 142 -4.95 -8.32 -18.04
CA PRO A 142 -4.19 -8.12 -19.27
C PRO A 142 -3.72 -6.68 -19.51
N PRO A 143 -4.51 -5.62 -19.23
CA PRO A 143 -3.98 -4.25 -19.28
C PRO A 143 -2.85 -4.00 -18.25
N GLY A 144 -2.98 -4.50 -17.03
CA GLY A 144 -1.95 -4.40 -15.98
C GLY A 144 -0.65 -5.10 -16.38
N ARG A 145 -0.75 -6.25 -17.04
CA ARG A 145 0.43 -6.94 -17.58
C ARG A 145 1.15 -6.11 -18.65
N ARG A 146 0.40 -5.47 -19.54
CA ARG A 146 0.98 -4.61 -20.57
C ARG A 146 1.63 -3.34 -20.02
N LEU A 147 1.18 -2.85 -18.85
CA LEU A 147 1.74 -1.65 -18.24
C LEU A 147 3.19 -1.81 -17.79
N MET A 148 3.64 -3.04 -17.53
CA MET A 148 4.97 -3.36 -17.02
C MET A 148 5.71 -4.35 -17.94
N PRO A 149 6.22 -3.89 -19.09
CA PRO A 149 6.90 -4.73 -20.07
C PRO A 149 8.15 -5.38 -19.48
N GLY A 150 8.35 -6.67 -19.78
CA GLY A 150 9.50 -7.45 -19.32
C GLY A 150 9.36 -8.03 -17.91
N LEU A 151 8.46 -7.52 -17.07
CA LEU A 151 8.26 -8.08 -15.72
C LEU A 151 7.80 -9.55 -15.78
N TRP A 152 6.99 -9.88 -16.78
CA TRP A 152 6.39 -11.21 -16.95
C TRP A 152 7.33 -12.25 -17.53
N ASP A 153 8.50 -11.81 -18.03
CA ASP A 153 9.56 -12.68 -18.51
C ASP A 153 10.35 -13.30 -17.35
N TRP A 154 10.16 -12.75 -16.13
CA TRP A 154 10.75 -13.28 -14.92
C TRP A 154 9.93 -14.41 -14.30
N PRO A 155 10.56 -15.38 -13.61
CA PRO A 155 9.86 -16.36 -12.79
C PRO A 155 8.96 -15.71 -11.75
N ASP A 156 7.88 -16.37 -11.36
CA ASP A 156 6.86 -15.83 -10.45
C ASP A 156 7.45 -15.32 -9.13
N GLU A 157 8.44 -16.02 -8.58
CA GLU A 157 9.11 -15.66 -7.33
C GLU A 157 9.93 -14.36 -7.45
N GLN A 158 10.33 -14.02 -8.67
CA GLN A 158 11.14 -12.83 -8.94
C GLN A 158 10.29 -11.63 -9.36
N ARG A 159 8.99 -11.81 -9.68
CA ARG A 159 8.09 -10.72 -10.09
C ARG A 159 7.79 -9.80 -8.93
N ASN A 160 8.67 -8.86 -8.70
CA ASN A 160 8.55 -7.88 -7.63
C ASN A 160 8.74 -6.47 -8.21
N LEU A 161 7.83 -5.54 -7.87
CA LEU A 161 7.86 -4.18 -8.43
C LEU A 161 9.12 -3.42 -8.02
N THR A 162 9.59 -3.59 -6.78
CA THR A 162 10.81 -2.91 -6.34
C THR A 162 12.03 -3.45 -7.08
N ARG A 163 12.14 -4.79 -7.19
CA ARG A 163 13.18 -5.42 -8.00
C ARG A 163 13.14 -4.94 -9.46
N TYR A 164 11.95 -4.86 -10.05
CA TYR A 164 11.75 -4.38 -11.42
C TYR A 164 12.23 -2.93 -11.61
N ILE A 165 11.87 -2.02 -10.70
CA ILE A 165 12.26 -0.61 -10.76
C ILE A 165 13.78 -0.45 -10.71
N PHE A 166 14.46 -1.23 -9.88
CA PHE A 166 15.91 -1.08 -9.68
C PHE A 166 16.77 -1.92 -10.61
N LEU A 167 16.35 -3.13 -10.97
CA LEU A 167 17.20 -4.10 -11.66
C LEU A 167 16.82 -4.35 -13.11
N HIS A 168 15.57 -4.05 -13.53
CA HIS A 168 15.15 -4.27 -14.91
C HIS A 168 15.45 -3.03 -15.77
N PRO A 169 16.06 -3.17 -16.98
CA PRO A 169 16.37 -2.03 -17.85
C PRO A 169 15.16 -1.15 -18.18
N VAL A 170 14.00 -1.78 -18.49
CA VAL A 170 12.75 -1.05 -18.75
C VAL A 170 12.24 -0.38 -17.48
N GLY A 171 12.35 -1.01 -16.31
CA GLY A 171 11.91 -0.42 -15.04
C GLY A 171 12.60 0.91 -14.71
N ARG A 172 13.85 1.06 -15.13
CA ARG A 172 14.62 2.31 -14.95
C ARG A 172 14.16 3.46 -15.86
N THR A 173 13.54 3.16 -16.98
CA THR A 173 13.13 4.17 -17.97
C THR A 173 11.61 4.37 -18.05
N LEU A 174 10.85 3.46 -17.43
CA LEU A 174 9.39 3.44 -17.51
C LEU A 174 8.74 4.59 -16.74
N TYR A 175 9.32 5.02 -15.63
CA TYR A 175 8.75 6.04 -14.72
C TYR A 175 9.45 7.37 -14.86
N GLU A 176 8.70 8.48 -14.81
CA GLU A 176 9.25 9.83 -14.97
C GLU A 176 8.55 10.81 -13.99
N PRO A 177 9.28 11.42 -13.03
CA PRO A 177 10.69 11.12 -12.73
C PRO A 177 10.85 9.75 -12.04
N TRP A 178 11.93 9.05 -12.36
CA TRP A 178 12.22 7.73 -11.77
C TRP A 178 12.50 7.82 -10.28
N GLU A 179 13.14 8.89 -9.83
CA GLU A 179 13.52 9.17 -8.45
C GLU A 179 12.30 9.16 -7.50
N ASP A 180 11.19 9.71 -7.91
CA ASP A 180 9.96 9.72 -7.11
C ASP A 180 9.42 8.30 -6.90
N THR A 181 9.43 7.48 -7.94
CA THR A 181 8.97 6.09 -7.86
C THR A 181 9.89 5.25 -6.97
N VAL A 182 11.21 5.48 -7.06
CA VAL A 182 12.21 4.85 -6.22
C VAL A 182 12.02 5.23 -4.75
N ALA A 183 11.92 6.52 -4.46
CA ALA A 183 11.74 7.01 -3.09
C ALA A 183 10.51 6.38 -2.42
N HIS A 184 9.37 6.32 -3.14
CA HIS A 184 8.15 5.69 -2.67
C HIS A 184 8.30 4.17 -2.46
N SER A 185 8.98 3.48 -3.39
CA SER A 185 9.16 2.03 -3.30
C SER A 185 10.03 1.64 -2.11
N VAL A 186 11.13 2.39 -1.87
CA VAL A 186 12.02 2.17 -0.74
C VAL A 186 11.33 2.54 0.58
N ALA A 187 10.63 3.67 0.63
CA ALA A 187 9.87 4.09 1.80
C ALA A 187 8.85 3.04 2.23
N HIS A 188 8.13 2.44 1.25
CA HIS A 188 7.20 1.37 1.53
C HIS A 188 7.89 0.12 2.12
N LEU A 189 8.99 -0.36 1.51
CA LEU A 189 9.72 -1.52 2.05
C LEU A 189 10.28 -1.24 3.46
N ARG A 190 10.74 -0.02 3.73
CA ARG A 190 11.15 0.37 5.08
C ARG A 190 10.02 0.35 6.08
N ALA A 191 8.85 0.83 5.67
CA ALA A 191 7.67 0.79 6.50
C ALA A 191 7.32 -0.64 6.92
N VAL A 192 7.39 -1.56 5.97
CA VAL A 192 7.13 -2.99 6.23
C VAL A 192 8.24 -3.63 7.07
N ALA A 193 9.52 -3.29 6.81
CA ALA A 193 10.66 -3.78 7.59
C ALA A 193 10.60 -3.34 9.05
N GLY A 194 10.04 -2.15 9.31
CA GLY A 194 9.82 -1.68 10.70
C GLY A 194 8.76 -2.48 11.45
N ALA A 195 7.78 -3.03 10.73
CA ALA A 195 6.70 -3.82 11.33
C ALA A 195 7.11 -5.30 11.57
N ASP A 196 7.96 -5.84 10.70
CA ASP A 196 8.40 -7.24 10.75
C ASP A 196 9.85 -7.34 10.23
N PRO A 197 10.83 -7.01 11.09
CA PRO A 197 12.23 -6.92 10.66
C PRO A 197 12.87 -8.26 10.36
N ASP A 198 12.33 -9.35 10.92
CA ASP A 198 12.90 -10.69 10.82
C ASP A 198 12.26 -11.55 9.72
N ASP A 199 11.34 -10.97 8.92
CA ASP A 199 10.72 -11.69 7.81
C ASP A 199 11.77 -12.10 6.77
N PRO A 200 11.87 -13.41 6.45
CA PRO A 200 12.91 -13.93 5.56
C PRO A 200 12.75 -13.46 4.11
N GLU A 201 11.51 -13.28 3.60
CA GLU A 201 11.27 -12.79 2.24
C GLU A 201 11.73 -11.34 2.09
N LEU A 202 11.40 -10.50 3.07
CA LEU A 202 11.83 -9.12 3.09
C LEU A 202 13.36 -9.01 3.21
N THR A 203 13.96 -9.78 4.11
CA THR A 203 15.41 -9.80 4.33
C THR A 203 16.15 -10.22 3.06
N ALA A 204 15.67 -11.26 2.38
CA ALA A 204 16.23 -11.71 1.11
C ALA A 204 16.11 -10.65 0.01
N LEU A 205 14.94 -10.01 -0.14
CA LEU A 205 14.71 -8.95 -1.12
C LEU A 205 15.60 -7.73 -0.87
N VAL A 206 15.65 -7.25 0.36
CA VAL A 206 16.47 -6.09 0.73
C VAL A 206 17.95 -6.40 0.57
N GLY A 207 18.40 -7.57 1.02
CA GLY A 207 19.79 -8.01 0.85
C GLY A 207 20.22 -8.10 -0.61
N GLU A 208 19.36 -8.66 -1.47
CA GLU A 208 19.60 -8.70 -2.92
C GLU A 208 19.74 -7.29 -3.51
N LEU A 209 18.81 -6.38 -3.18
CA LEU A 209 18.79 -5.02 -3.71
C LEU A 209 19.98 -4.19 -3.22
N LEU A 210 20.39 -4.36 -1.97
CA LEU A 210 21.62 -3.72 -1.43
C LEU A 210 22.88 -4.16 -2.16
N LEU A 211 22.97 -5.44 -2.55
CA LEU A 211 24.11 -5.99 -3.28
C LEU A 211 24.12 -5.59 -4.75
N LYS A 212 22.96 -5.51 -5.40
CA LYS A 212 22.85 -5.35 -6.86
C LYS A 212 22.60 -3.91 -7.32
N SER A 213 22.20 -2.99 -6.43
CA SER A 213 21.88 -1.62 -6.80
C SER A 213 22.45 -0.60 -5.81
N PRO A 214 23.54 0.09 -6.20
CA PRO A 214 24.07 1.21 -5.41
C PRO A 214 23.04 2.32 -5.18
N GLU A 215 22.14 2.53 -6.14
CA GLU A 215 21.04 3.49 -5.99
C GLU A 215 20.08 3.05 -4.89
N PHE A 216 19.71 1.75 -4.84
CA PHE A 216 18.87 1.25 -3.74
C PHE A 216 19.53 1.49 -2.39
N THR A 217 20.83 1.18 -2.25
CA THR A 217 21.59 1.41 -1.01
C THR A 217 21.50 2.86 -0.58
N ARG A 218 21.73 3.81 -1.49
CA ARG A 218 21.65 5.25 -1.21
C ARG A 218 20.27 5.69 -0.73
N TYR A 219 19.19 5.23 -1.36
CA TYR A 219 17.81 5.54 -0.94
C TYR A 219 17.44 4.81 0.36
N TRP A 220 17.93 3.59 0.54
CA TRP A 220 17.72 2.83 1.77
C TRP A 220 18.34 3.51 3.00
N GLU A 221 19.49 4.18 2.86
CA GLU A 221 20.14 4.91 3.94
C GLU A 221 19.47 6.26 4.29
N ARG A 222 18.75 6.87 3.35
CA ARG A 222 18.16 8.22 3.55
C ARG A 222 16.98 8.27 4.50
N TYR A 223 16.38 7.16 4.89
CA TYR A 223 15.21 7.11 5.78
C TYR A 223 14.02 7.98 5.34
N ASP A 224 13.85 8.21 4.06
CA ASP A 224 12.67 8.89 3.54
C ASP A 224 11.48 7.94 3.69
N VAL A 225 10.47 8.33 4.46
CA VAL A 225 9.23 7.57 4.63
C VAL A 225 8.12 8.31 3.92
N CYS A 226 7.59 7.74 2.88
CA CYS A 226 6.44 8.24 2.15
C CYS A 226 5.58 7.06 1.72
N GLU A 227 4.38 6.92 2.25
CA GLU A 227 3.33 6.07 1.68
C GLU A 227 2.32 6.96 0.98
N ARG A 228 1.89 6.57 -0.22
CA ARG A 228 0.76 7.20 -0.91
C ARG A 228 -0.32 6.15 -1.13
N GLY A 229 -1.52 6.40 -0.64
CA GLY A 229 -2.71 5.61 -0.95
C GLY A 229 -3.16 5.75 -2.42
N GLY A 230 -2.68 6.80 -3.12
CA GLY A 230 -2.99 7.09 -4.51
C GLY A 230 -2.22 8.29 -5.04
N GLY A 231 -2.44 8.64 -6.29
CA GLY A 231 -1.81 9.80 -6.91
C GLY A 231 -1.67 9.69 -8.42
N GLN A 232 -0.77 10.46 -8.98
CA GLN A 232 -0.45 10.40 -10.41
C GLN A 232 0.94 9.78 -10.60
N LYS A 233 1.08 8.98 -11.66
CA LYS A 233 2.35 8.50 -12.17
C LYS A 233 2.50 8.84 -13.63
N HIS A 234 3.66 9.32 -13.98
CA HIS A 234 4.04 9.57 -15.36
C HIS A 234 4.85 8.37 -15.85
N PHE A 235 4.46 7.86 -16.99
CA PHE A 235 5.10 6.72 -17.63
C PHE A 235 5.70 7.15 -18.96
N ARG A 236 6.87 6.63 -19.26
CA ARG A 236 7.46 6.61 -20.61
C ARG A 236 7.43 5.18 -21.14
N HIS A 237 6.25 4.75 -21.57
CA HIS A 237 6.04 3.36 -21.97
C HIS A 237 6.67 3.09 -23.35
N PRO A 238 7.46 1.99 -23.51
CA PRO A 238 8.20 1.76 -24.77
C PRO A 238 7.32 1.59 -26.00
N LYS A 239 6.08 1.11 -25.86
CA LYS A 239 5.13 0.94 -26.96
C LYS A 239 4.06 2.03 -27.02
N ALA A 240 3.61 2.56 -25.90
CA ALA A 240 2.52 3.52 -25.84
C ALA A 240 3.01 4.99 -25.73
N GLY A 241 4.31 5.21 -25.55
CA GLY A 241 4.88 6.54 -25.35
C GLY A 241 4.62 7.14 -23.96
N PRO A 242 4.72 8.46 -23.83
CA PRO A 242 4.49 9.15 -22.57
C PRO A 242 3.00 9.14 -22.23
N MET A 243 2.68 8.81 -20.97
CA MET A 243 1.32 8.84 -20.44
C MET A 243 1.31 9.17 -18.95
N THR A 244 0.26 9.85 -18.51
CA THR A 244 0.00 10.13 -17.10
C THR A 244 -1.22 9.36 -16.66
N LEU A 245 -1.07 8.52 -15.64
CA LEU A 245 -2.15 7.74 -15.06
C LEU A 245 -2.33 8.11 -13.60
N THR A 246 -3.58 8.26 -13.19
CA THR A 246 -3.96 8.30 -11.78
C THR A 246 -4.05 6.87 -11.27
N TYR A 247 -3.62 6.61 -10.05
CA TYR A 247 -3.74 5.29 -9.45
C TYR A 247 -4.32 5.37 -8.05
N GLU A 248 -5.01 4.29 -7.68
CA GLU A 248 -5.54 4.05 -6.34
C GLU A 248 -5.01 2.73 -5.81
N VAL A 249 -4.74 2.70 -4.50
CA VAL A 249 -4.27 1.51 -3.79
C VAL A 249 -5.34 1.08 -2.80
N MET A 250 -5.88 -0.11 -2.98
CA MET A 250 -6.87 -0.71 -2.10
C MET A 250 -6.24 -1.81 -1.26
N ARG A 251 -6.26 -1.70 0.05
CA ARG A 251 -5.82 -2.75 0.96
C ARG A 251 -6.86 -3.87 1.01
N LEU A 252 -6.44 -5.11 0.86
CA LEU A 252 -7.30 -6.28 0.89
C LEU A 252 -7.34 -6.85 2.31
N ALA A 253 -8.51 -6.82 2.93
CA ALA A 253 -8.68 -7.32 4.29
C ALA A 253 -8.39 -8.83 4.39
N ARG A 254 -7.77 -9.27 5.48
CA ARG A 254 -7.46 -10.69 5.78
C ARG A 254 -6.58 -11.38 4.74
N THR A 255 -5.55 -10.68 4.24
CA THR A 255 -4.66 -11.21 3.19
C THR A 255 -3.17 -11.03 3.51
N GLY A 256 -2.80 -10.83 4.77
CA GLY A 256 -1.39 -10.59 5.09
C GLY A 256 -0.79 -9.32 4.45
N GLY A 257 -1.64 -8.30 4.15
CA GLY A 257 -1.19 -7.03 3.61
C GLY A 257 -1.15 -6.95 2.08
N GLN A 258 -1.90 -7.83 1.38
CA GLN A 258 -2.06 -7.70 -0.07
C GLN A 258 -2.79 -6.39 -0.41
N ARG A 259 -2.44 -5.83 -1.57
CA ARG A 259 -3.01 -4.59 -2.10
C ARG A 259 -3.35 -4.76 -3.56
N MET A 260 -4.50 -4.22 -3.96
CA MET A 260 -4.86 -4.06 -5.37
C MET A 260 -4.54 -2.63 -5.80
N VAL A 261 -3.83 -2.49 -6.90
CA VAL A 261 -3.52 -1.19 -7.51
C VAL A 261 -4.24 -1.10 -8.84
N VAL A 262 -4.99 -0.02 -9.04
CA VAL A 262 -5.75 0.23 -10.26
C VAL A 262 -5.30 1.56 -10.86
N TYR A 263 -5.05 1.59 -12.15
CA TYR A 263 -4.70 2.80 -12.89
C TYR A 263 -5.83 3.25 -13.80
N GLN A 264 -5.98 4.56 -13.92
CA GLN A 264 -6.93 5.17 -14.86
C GLN A 264 -6.29 6.39 -15.54
N ALA A 265 -6.68 6.66 -16.76
CA ALA A 265 -6.30 7.90 -17.40
C ALA A 265 -6.95 9.07 -16.65
N ALA A 266 -6.21 10.18 -16.52
CA ALA A 266 -6.83 11.41 -16.03
C ALA A 266 -8.05 11.72 -16.89
N PRO A 267 -9.19 12.13 -16.30
CA PRO A 267 -10.34 12.54 -17.09
C PRO A 267 -9.89 13.65 -18.02
N ALA A 268 -10.15 13.48 -19.33
CA ALA A 268 -9.86 14.54 -20.28
C ALA A 268 -10.48 15.84 -19.77
N PRO A 269 -9.77 16.99 -19.84
CA PRO A 269 -10.34 18.26 -19.46
C PRO A 269 -11.66 18.41 -20.20
N ARG A 270 -12.75 18.54 -19.45
CA ARG A 270 -14.07 18.81 -20.05
C ARG A 270 -13.94 20.12 -20.80
N THR A 271 -13.65 20.05 -22.10
CA THR A 271 -13.90 21.19 -22.96
C THR A 271 -15.37 21.53 -22.79
N ARG A 272 -15.64 22.68 -22.17
CA ARG A 272 -17.00 23.22 -22.12
C ARG A 272 -17.44 23.42 -23.57
N ARG A 273 -18.05 22.40 -24.17
CA ARG A 273 -18.89 22.65 -25.35
C ARG A 273 -20.04 23.50 -24.84
N PRO A 274 -20.30 24.65 -25.47
CA PRO A 274 -21.51 25.41 -25.11
C PRO A 274 -22.71 24.51 -25.27
N CYS A 275 -23.46 24.38 -24.21
CA CYS A 275 -24.64 23.51 -24.11
C CYS A 275 -25.83 24.14 -24.84
N SER A 276 -25.69 24.43 -26.14
CA SER A 276 -26.76 25.10 -26.92
C SER A 276 -27.48 24.15 -27.91
N THR A 277 -27.13 22.85 -27.96
CA THR A 277 -27.80 21.94 -28.92
C THR A 277 -28.17 20.58 -28.34
N TRP A 278 -28.16 20.41 -27.00
CA TRP A 278 -28.66 19.16 -26.41
C TRP A 278 -30.19 19.22 -26.36
N ARG A 279 -30.84 18.72 -27.40
CA ARG A 279 -32.25 18.29 -27.31
C ARG A 279 -32.29 16.92 -26.64
N PRO A 280 -32.98 16.76 -25.50
CA PRO A 280 -33.19 15.44 -24.93
C PRO A 280 -33.92 14.59 -25.96
N ARG A 281 -33.28 13.51 -26.44
CA ARG A 281 -34.04 12.45 -27.07
C ARG A 281 -35.04 11.93 -26.06
N ALA A 282 -36.30 11.93 -26.44
CA ALA A 282 -37.35 11.32 -25.62
C ALA A 282 -36.89 9.93 -25.18
N ARG A 283 -36.86 9.73 -23.90
CA ARG A 283 -36.55 8.43 -23.31
C ARG A 283 -37.54 7.44 -23.88
N PRO A 284 -37.12 6.32 -24.49
CA PRO A 284 -38.04 5.29 -24.87
C PRO A 284 -38.83 4.90 -23.61
N PRO A 285 -40.15 4.66 -23.71
CA PRO A 285 -40.96 4.21 -22.58
C PRO A 285 -40.25 2.97 -21.99
N PRO A 286 -40.22 2.85 -20.66
CA PRO A 286 -39.73 1.63 -20.03
C PRO A 286 -40.50 0.45 -20.61
N PRO A 287 -39.88 -0.72 -20.82
CA PRO A 287 -40.63 -1.92 -21.17
C PRO A 287 -41.71 -2.10 -20.14
N ALA A 288 -42.91 -2.39 -20.59
CA ALA A 288 -44.02 -2.73 -19.71
C ALA A 288 -43.58 -3.93 -18.87
N TYR A 289 -43.22 -3.67 -17.62
CA TYR A 289 -43.13 -4.70 -16.63
C TYR A 289 -44.59 -5.01 -16.26
N ASP A 290 -45.00 -6.23 -16.56
CA ASP A 290 -46.25 -6.76 -16.03
C ASP A 290 -46.16 -6.62 -14.49
N ASP A 291 -47.16 -5.92 -13.95
CA ASP A 291 -47.32 -5.59 -12.53
C ASP A 291 -47.80 -6.82 -11.75
N GLU A 292 -47.03 -7.93 -11.83
CA GLU A 292 -47.22 -9.13 -11.01
C GLU A 292 -45.90 -9.63 -10.41
N LEU A 293 -45.25 -8.75 -9.65
CA LEU A 293 -44.33 -9.23 -8.61
C LEU A 293 -44.76 -8.57 -7.29
N ASP A 294 -45.71 -9.26 -6.65
CA ASP A 294 -46.09 -9.06 -5.26
C ASP A 294 -44.82 -8.93 -4.40
N GLY A 295 -44.74 -7.83 -3.63
CA GLY A 295 -43.60 -7.46 -2.76
C GLY A 295 -43.19 -8.50 -1.70
N ARG A 296 -43.70 -9.72 -1.79
CA ARG A 296 -43.38 -10.87 -0.93
C ARG A 296 -42.27 -11.78 -1.51
N SER A 297 -41.95 -11.67 -2.78
CA SER A 297 -40.93 -12.54 -3.41
C SER A 297 -39.49 -12.06 -3.22
N ALA A 298 -39.27 -10.77 -3.02
CA ALA A 298 -37.93 -10.21 -2.82
C ALA A 298 -37.31 -10.56 -1.44
N VAL A 299 -38.15 -10.89 -0.44
CA VAL A 299 -37.72 -11.25 0.91
C VAL A 299 -37.43 -12.76 1.04
N ARG A 300 -37.95 -13.58 0.12
CA ARG A 300 -37.79 -15.04 0.17
C ARG A 300 -36.45 -15.55 -0.36
N LEU A 301 -35.69 -14.75 -1.08
CA LEU A 301 -34.38 -15.13 -1.62
C LEU A 301 -33.22 -14.97 -0.59
N LEU A 302 -33.50 -14.32 0.54
CA LEU A 302 -32.49 -14.12 1.61
C LEU A 302 -32.69 -15.05 2.81
N HIS A 303 -33.70 -15.90 2.82
CA HIS A 303 -33.99 -16.83 3.92
C HIS A 303 -34.35 -18.22 3.40
N GLN A 304 -33.39 -18.96 2.87
CA GLN A 304 -33.50 -20.41 2.81
C GLN A 304 -32.42 -21.05 3.71
N PRO A 305 -32.80 -21.62 4.85
CA PRO A 305 -31.94 -22.48 5.61
C PRO A 305 -31.76 -23.80 4.87
N GLY A 306 -30.50 -24.26 4.84
CA GLY A 306 -30.09 -25.47 4.16
C GLY A 306 -30.93 -26.69 4.48
N CYS A 307 -31.33 -27.39 3.46
CA CYS A 307 -31.91 -28.72 3.58
C CYS A 307 -30.84 -29.76 3.27
N ALA A 308 -30.26 -30.28 4.34
CA ALA A 308 -29.55 -31.55 4.32
C ALA A 308 -30.59 -32.67 4.22
N ARG A 309 -30.42 -33.59 3.31
CA ARG A 309 -30.79 -35.01 3.31
C ARG A 309 -31.24 -35.45 1.92
N THR A 310 -30.38 -36.09 1.21
CA THR A 310 -30.81 -37.07 0.22
C THR A 310 -30.20 -38.43 0.53
N ARG A 311 -31.13 -39.33 0.71
CA ARG A 311 -31.02 -40.71 1.03
C ARG A 311 -30.20 -41.50 -0.02
N SER A 312 -29.38 -42.37 0.52
CA SER A 312 -29.00 -43.66 0.00
C SER A 312 -30.02 -44.31 -0.94
N ARG A 313 -29.60 -44.64 -2.15
CA ARG A 313 -30.17 -45.79 -2.87
C ARG A 313 -29.04 -46.79 -3.15
N ARG A 314 -29.20 -47.90 -2.43
CA ARG A 314 -28.54 -49.20 -2.71
C ARG A 314 -28.88 -49.62 -4.14
N THR A 315 -27.88 -50.00 -4.91
CA THR A 315 -28.08 -50.91 -6.02
C THR A 315 -27.02 -52.00 -5.94
N ARG A 316 -27.54 -53.16 -5.81
CA ARG A 316 -27.06 -54.52 -5.70
C ARG A 316 -25.79 -54.83 -6.45
N LEU A 317 -24.94 -55.52 -5.74
CA LEU A 317 -23.94 -56.48 -6.20
C LEU A 317 -24.58 -57.60 -7.06
N LEU A 318 -23.94 -57.96 -8.12
CA LEU A 318 -23.85 -59.37 -8.58
C LEU A 318 -22.43 -59.62 -9.14
N PRO A 319 -21.90 -60.83 -8.89
CA PRO A 319 -20.53 -61.20 -9.19
C PRO A 319 -20.45 -62.06 -10.44
N SER A 320 -19.32 -62.08 -11.10
CA SER A 320 -18.82 -63.26 -11.85
C SER A 320 -17.42 -63.02 -12.33
N THR A 321 -16.51 -63.76 -11.76
CA THR A 321 -15.79 -64.90 -12.31
C THR A 321 -14.80 -64.53 -13.40
N CYS A 322 -13.52 -64.56 -13.07
CA CYS A 322 -12.60 -65.69 -13.22
C CYS A 322 -11.93 -65.86 -14.60
N ARG A 323 -10.59 -65.97 -14.53
CA ARG A 323 -9.64 -66.57 -15.50
C ARG A 323 -9.17 -65.64 -16.65
N GLN A 324 -7.98 -65.46 -16.88
CA GLN A 324 -6.67 -66.12 -16.76
C GLN A 324 -5.59 -65.05 -16.61
#